data_50d3f69895bce428bbf16edf1565776b
#
_entry.id   50d3f69895bce428bbf16edf1565776b
#
_cell.length_a   1.000
_cell.length_b   1.000
_cell.length_c   1.000
_cell.angle_alpha   90.00
_cell.angle_beta   90.00
_cell.angle_gamma   90.00
#
_symmetry.space_group_name_H-M   'P 1'
#
loop_
_entity.id
_entity.type
_entity.pdbx_description
1 polymer ?
#
loop_
_entity_poly.entity_id
_entity_poly.type
_entity_poly.pdbx_seq_one_letter_code
_entity_poly.pdbx_strand_id
1 'polypeptide(L)'
;MTVIAALRPHSVDLAVFVHVAGAMILVGGLVTAAVAGLIGWRDEANGLRRFSALTLFAVALPGWIVMRVGAEWVYSKEHWDDLPDKLQPTWLGIGFVTADIGGIVLQIALVLAGIGVRRARSGGGAALLRTSAALAAVLLVVYVVAVWAMGGKPS
;
A
#
# COMPACT_ATOMS: atom_id res chain seq x y z
N MET A 1 13.00 39.18 12.40
CA MET A 1 12.76 38.12 11.39
C MET A 1 11.67 37.20 11.93
N THR A 2 10.43 37.50 11.56
CA THR A 2 9.28 36.70 11.98
C THR A 2 9.27 35.45 11.10
N VAL A 3 9.63 34.28 11.67
CA VAL A 3 9.41 33.01 11.03
C VAL A 3 7.91 32.80 11.01
N ILE A 4 7.27 33.20 9.92
CA ILE A 4 5.93 32.72 9.59
C ILE A 4 6.13 31.25 9.21
N ALA A 5 6.17 30.37 10.22
CA ALA A 5 5.82 28.98 9.96
C ALA A 5 4.44 29.06 9.31
N ALA A 6 4.36 28.75 8.03
CA ALA A 6 3.09 28.60 7.35
C ALA A 6 2.37 27.46 8.08
N LEU A 7 1.55 27.84 9.05
CA LEU A 7 0.72 26.91 9.81
C LEU A 7 -0.23 26.32 8.78
N ARG A 8 0.01 25.07 8.44
CA ARG A 8 -0.92 24.26 7.66
C ARG A 8 -2.29 24.38 8.33
N PRO A 9 -3.36 24.68 7.61
CA PRO A 9 -4.67 24.78 8.22
C PRO A 9 -4.96 23.47 8.98
N HIS A 10 -5.40 23.55 10.24
CA HIS A 10 -5.77 22.36 11.05
C HIS A 10 -6.75 21.43 10.35
N SER A 11 -7.51 21.93 9.38
CA SER A 11 -8.43 21.15 8.54
C SER A 11 -7.73 20.12 7.64
N VAL A 12 -6.42 20.28 7.37
CA VAL A 12 -5.63 19.36 6.54
C VAL A 12 -4.93 18.29 7.40
N ASP A 13 -4.65 18.60 8.66
CA ASP A 13 -3.87 17.72 9.55
C ASP A 13 -4.54 16.35 9.73
N LEU A 14 -5.86 16.31 9.87
CA LEU A 14 -6.60 15.05 10.01
C LEU A 14 -6.53 14.22 8.72
N ALA A 15 -6.66 14.84 7.55
CA ALA A 15 -6.59 14.14 6.27
C ALA A 15 -5.20 13.54 6.05
N VAL A 16 -4.13 14.30 6.37
CA VAL A 16 -2.75 13.82 6.32
C VAL A 16 -2.54 12.68 7.32
N PHE A 17 -3.06 12.79 8.53
CA PHE A 17 -2.98 11.72 9.53
C PHE A 17 -3.63 10.43 9.02
N VAL A 18 -4.85 10.51 8.46
CA VAL A 18 -5.55 9.34 7.90
C VAL A 18 -4.74 8.72 6.76
N HIS A 19 -4.21 9.54 5.85
CA HIS A 19 -3.36 9.06 4.76
C HIS A 19 -2.12 8.33 5.27
N VAL A 20 -1.38 8.94 6.19
CA VAL A 20 -0.15 8.37 6.77
C VAL A 20 -0.45 7.09 7.56
N ALA A 21 -1.49 7.11 8.40
CA ALA A 21 -1.91 5.92 9.14
C ALA A 21 -2.27 4.76 8.22
N GLY A 22 -3.03 5.03 7.15
CA GLY A 22 -3.35 4.04 6.12
C GLY A 22 -2.10 3.48 5.44
N ALA A 23 -1.13 4.34 5.09
CA ALA A 23 0.14 3.93 4.50
C ALA A 23 0.97 3.05 5.45
N MET A 24 1.03 3.38 6.74
CA MET A 24 1.72 2.57 7.76
C MET A 24 1.07 1.19 7.91
N ILE A 25 -0.26 1.12 7.95
CA ILE A 25 -1.00 -0.16 8.02
C ILE A 25 -0.76 -0.98 6.77
N LEU A 26 -0.82 -0.38 5.57
CA LEU A 26 -0.54 -1.04 4.30
C LEU A 26 0.87 -1.63 4.28
N VAL A 27 1.89 -0.82 4.55
CA VAL A 27 3.30 -1.25 4.54
C VAL A 27 3.53 -2.35 5.58
N GLY A 28 3.01 -2.21 6.80
CA GLY A 28 3.08 -3.23 7.84
C GLY A 28 2.43 -4.56 7.41
N GLY A 29 1.26 -4.48 6.76
CA GLY A 29 0.58 -5.62 6.18
C GLY A 29 1.38 -6.30 5.07
N LEU A 30 1.98 -5.52 4.16
CA LEU A 30 2.82 -6.05 3.08
C LEU A 30 4.11 -6.69 3.61
N VAL A 31 4.77 -6.08 4.60
CA VAL A 31 5.96 -6.68 5.26
C VAL A 31 5.59 -8.03 5.86
N THR A 32 4.53 -8.07 6.66
CA THR A 32 4.09 -9.30 7.33
C THR A 32 3.71 -10.38 6.32
N ALA A 33 2.97 -10.02 5.27
CA ALA A 33 2.58 -10.96 4.22
C ALA A 33 3.78 -11.49 3.43
N ALA A 34 4.72 -10.61 3.05
CA ALA A 34 5.93 -10.98 2.33
C ALA A 34 6.83 -11.91 3.15
N VAL A 35 7.11 -11.55 4.41
CA VAL A 35 7.97 -12.34 5.31
C VAL A 35 7.34 -13.72 5.59
N ALA A 36 6.06 -13.77 5.97
CA ALA A 36 5.36 -15.03 6.22
C ALA A 36 5.31 -15.92 4.96
N GLY A 37 5.09 -15.29 3.79
CA GLY A 37 5.07 -16.00 2.52
C GLY A 37 6.44 -16.57 2.14
N LEU A 38 7.53 -15.80 2.31
CA LEU A 38 8.91 -16.22 2.02
C LEU A 38 9.38 -17.36 2.95
N ILE A 39 9.08 -17.26 4.25
CA ILE A 39 9.36 -18.34 5.20
C ILE A 39 8.57 -19.61 4.82
N GLY A 40 7.27 -19.45 4.51
CA GLY A 40 6.43 -20.54 4.08
C GLY A 40 6.81 -21.18 2.74
N TRP A 41 7.73 -20.59 1.97
CA TRP A 41 8.27 -21.22 0.75
C TRP A 41 9.24 -22.38 1.05
N ARG A 42 10.05 -22.21 2.09
CA ARG A 42 11.09 -23.18 2.48
C ARG A 42 10.52 -24.35 3.28
N ASP A 43 9.62 -24.03 4.17
CA ASP A 43 8.95 -25.03 5.01
C ASP A 43 7.62 -25.33 4.36
N GLU A 44 7.26 -26.51 4.04
CA GLU A 44 5.92 -26.87 3.50
C GLU A 44 4.76 -26.47 4.43
N ALA A 45 4.97 -25.46 5.26
CA ALA A 45 4.10 -24.92 6.28
C ALA A 45 2.91 -24.17 5.64
N ASN A 46 1.87 -24.92 5.30
CA ASN A 46 0.61 -24.37 4.79
C ASN A 46 0.03 -23.26 5.70
N GLY A 47 0.33 -23.29 7.00
CA GLY A 47 -0.09 -22.30 7.98
C GLY A 47 0.44 -20.90 7.67
N LEU A 48 1.76 -20.76 7.42
CA LEU A 48 2.38 -19.46 7.13
C LEU A 48 1.91 -18.87 5.81
N ARG A 49 1.70 -19.69 4.78
CA ARG A 49 1.14 -19.23 3.50
C ARG A 49 -0.30 -18.74 3.65
N ARG A 50 -1.13 -19.41 4.45
CA ARG A 50 -2.48 -18.96 4.76
C ARG A 50 -2.48 -17.68 5.59
N PHE A 51 -1.56 -17.58 6.56
CA PHE A 51 -1.37 -16.36 7.35
C PHE A 51 -0.96 -15.19 6.48
N SER A 52 0.00 -15.36 5.53
CA SER A 52 0.36 -14.37 4.53
C SER A 52 -0.88 -13.88 3.74
N ALA A 53 -1.69 -14.82 3.23
CA ALA A 53 -2.92 -14.49 2.53
C ALA A 53 -3.91 -13.71 3.42
N LEU A 54 -4.12 -14.16 4.66
CA LEU A 54 -5.02 -13.49 5.62
C LEU A 54 -4.56 -12.05 5.90
N THR A 55 -3.25 -11.84 6.06
CA THR A 55 -2.68 -10.50 6.30
C THR A 55 -2.93 -9.56 5.12
N LEU A 56 -2.87 -10.04 3.89
CA LEU A 56 -3.23 -9.24 2.71
C LEU A 56 -4.69 -8.76 2.77
N PHE A 57 -5.62 -9.65 3.13
CA PHE A 57 -7.05 -9.30 3.22
C PHE A 57 -7.38 -8.44 4.43
N ALA A 58 -6.83 -8.77 5.60
CA ALA A 58 -7.26 -8.19 6.87
C ALA A 58 -6.48 -6.91 7.23
N VAL A 59 -5.28 -6.70 6.66
CA VAL A 59 -4.40 -5.58 7.02
C VAL A 59 -4.04 -4.76 5.79
N ALA A 60 -3.44 -5.37 4.75
CA ALA A 60 -2.95 -4.62 3.61
C ALA A 60 -4.08 -3.96 2.81
N LEU A 61 -5.17 -4.67 2.53
CA LEU A 61 -6.31 -4.11 1.80
C LEU A 61 -6.99 -2.95 2.55
N PRO A 62 -7.38 -3.08 3.83
CA PRO A 62 -7.92 -1.96 4.59
C PRO A 62 -6.94 -0.79 4.67
N GLY A 63 -5.64 -1.06 4.87
CA GLY A 63 -4.61 -0.03 4.87
C GLY A 63 -4.55 0.75 3.56
N TRP A 64 -4.60 0.04 2.42
CA TRP A 64 -4.65 0.67 1.10
C TRP A 64 -5.89 1.55 0.92
N ILE A 65 -7.07 1.07 1.33
CA ILE A 65 -8.31 1.84 1.23
C ILE A 65 -8.21 3.13 2.06
N VAL A 66 -7.77 3.03 3.32
CA VAL A 66 -7.63 4.19 4.22
C VAL A 66 -6.60 5.17 3.67
N MET A 67 -5.45 4.68 3.19
CA MET A 67 -4.42 5.49 2.55
C MET A 67 -4.97 6.23 1.34
N ARG A 68 -5.71 5.54 0.47
CA ARG A 68 -6.25 6.10 -0.78
C ARG A 68 -7.29 7.17 -0.50
N VAL A 69 -8.22 6.90 0.41
CA VAL A 69 -9.24 7.87 0.85
C VAL A 69 -8.58 9.10 1.48
N GLY A 70 -7.57 8.88 2.34
CA GLY A 70 -6.80 9.97 2.93
C GLY A 70 -6.06 10.81 1.89
N ALA A 71 -5.48 10.19 0.85
CA ALA A 71 -4.80 10.88 -0.25
C ALA A 71 -5.75 11.80 -1.02
N GLU A 72 -6.93 11.31 -1.41
CA GLU A 72 -7.95 12.10 -2.09
C GLU A 72 -8.43 13.27 -1.23
N TRP A 73 -8.58 13.01 0.06
CA TRP A 73 -8.98 14.05 1.01
C TRP A 73 -7.92 15.16 1.13
N VAL A 74 -6.63 14.80 1.23
CA VAL A 74 -5.52 15.78 1.22
C VAL A 74 -5.50 16.55 -0.10
N TYR A 75 -5.62 15.84 -1.23
CA TYR A 75 -5.61 16.42 -2.58
C TYR A 75 -6.66 17.52 -2.74
N SER A 76 -7.91 17.21 -2.34
CA SER A 76 -9.04 18.16 -2.37
C SER A 76 -8.86 19.31 -1.38
N LYS A 77 -8.30 19.05 -0.18
CA LYS A 77 -8.13 20.12 0.85
C LYS A 77 -6.98 21.08 0.53
N GLU A 78 -5.97 20.62 -0.18
CA GLU A 78 -4.85 21.45 -0.62
C GLU A 78 -5.13 22.11 -2.00
N HIS A 79 -6.34 21.94 -2.57
CA HIS A 79 -6.77 22.52 -3.84
C HIS A 79 -5.83 22.20 -5.03
N TRP A 80 -5.24 20.99 -5.02
CA TRP A 80 -4.40 20.53 -6.12
C TRP A 80 -5.21 20.29 -7.39
N ASP A 81 -6.52 20.01 -7.26
CA ASP A 81 -7.50 19.87 -8.32
C ASP A 81 -7.73 21.18 -9.11
N ASP A 82 -7.47 22.33 -8.51
CA ASP A 82 -7.59 23.64 -9.16
C ASP A 82 -6.35 23.98 -10.04
N LEU A 83 -5.25 23.18 -9.93
CA LEU A 83 -4.03 23.43 -10.66
C LEU A 83 -3.96 22.59 -11.94
N PRO A 84 -3.53 23.20 -13.08
CA PRO A 84 -3.22 22.43 -14.29
C PRO A 84 -2.16 21.36 -14.01
N ASP A 85 -2.29 20.16 -14.61
CA ASP A 85 -1.39 19.02 -14.41
C ASP A 85 0.10 19.36 -14.56
N LYS A 86 0.41 20.29 -15.47
CA LYS A 86 1.79 20.76 -15.72
C LYS A 86 2.42 21.54 -14.57
N LEU A 87 1.61 22.04 -13.63
CA LEU A 87 2.05 22.78 -12.45
C LEU A 87 2.06 21.93 -11.20
N GLN A 88 1.56 20.69 -11.28
CA GLN A 88 1.60 19.76 -10.16
C GLN A 88 3.01 19.19 -9.99
N PRO A 89 3.50 19.06 -8.74
CA PRO A 89 4.84 18.55 -8.50
C PRO A 89 4.95 17.05 -8.85
N THR A 90 6.10 16.65 -9.37
CA THR A 90 6.38 15.29 -9.83
C THR A 90 6.14 14.22 -8.76
N TRP A 91 6.46 14.53 -7.49
CA TRP A 91 6.25 13.60 -6.37
C TRP A 91 4.76 13.25 -6.17
N LEU A 92 3.86 14.18 -6.48
CA LEU A 92 2.42 13.95 -6.40
C LEU A 92 1.98 12.91 -7.44
N GLY A 93 2.45 13.05 -8.69
CA GLY A 93 2.20 12.08 -9.76
C GLY A 93 2.75 10.68 -9.42
N ILE A 94 3.97 10.61 -8.85
CA ILE A 94 4.54 9.33 -8.38
C ILE A 94 3.63 8.69 -7.33
N GLY A 95 3.12 9.47 -6.39
CA GLY A 95 2.21 8.99 -5.34
C GLY A 95 0.91 8.39 -5.92
N PHE A 96 0.25 9.10 -6.82
CA PHE A 96 -1.00 8.65 -7.45
C PHE A 96 -0.79 7.42 -8.33
N VAL A 97 0.19 7.45 -9.23
CA VAL A 97 0.51 6.30 -10.11
C VAL A 97 0.84 5.05 -9.28
N THR A 98 1.62 5.23 -8.20
CA THR A 98 1.94 4.11 -7.30
C THR A 98 0.70 3.59 -6.57
N ALA A 99 -0.18 4.48 -6.11
CA ALA A 99 -1.40 4.08 -5.41
C ALA A 99 -2.36 3.32 -6.34
N ASP A 100 -2.52 3.77 -7.59
CA ASP A 100 -3.45 3.18 -8.55
C ASP A 100 -2.93 1.85 -9.11
N ILE A 101 -1.71 1.84 -9.66
CA ILE A 101 -1.08 0.61 -10.18
C ILE A 101 -0.84 -0.39 -9.04
N GLY A 102 -0.34 0.09 -7.89
CA GLY A 102 -0.15 -0.73 -6.70
C GLY A 102 -1.45 -1.32 -6.19
N GLY A 103 -2.56 -0.57 -6.26
CA GLY A 103 -3.90 -1.06 -5.94
C GLY A 103 -4.34 -2.19 -6.85
N ILE A 104 -4.13 -2.08 -8.17
CA ILE A 104 -4.44 -3.14 -9.13
C ILE A 104 -3.62 -4.41 -8.82
N VAL A 105 -2.32 -4.25 -8.60
CA VAL A 105 -1.43 -5.39 -8.26
C VAL A 105 -1.83 -6.02 -6.93
N LEU A 106 -2.23 -5.22 -5.93
CA LEU A 106 -2.74 -5.72 -4.66
C LEU A 106 -4.01 -6.56 -4.86
N GLN A 107 -4.95 -6.10 -5.70
CA GLN A 107 -6.16 -6.86 -6.00
C GLN A 107 -5.84 -8.18 -6.70
N ILE A 108 -4.90 -8.21 -7.63
CA ILE A 108 -4.41 -9.44 -8.26
C ILE A 108 -3.84 -10.39 -7.19
N ALA A 109 -2.98 -9.88 -6.29
CA ALA A 109 -2.42 -10.67 -5.21
C ALA A 109 -3.50 -11.25 -4.29
N LEU A 110 -4.56 -10.49 -3.98
CA LEU A 110 -5.71 -10.93 -3.18
C LEU A 110 -6.51 -12.03 -3.88
N VAL A 111 -6.78 -11.89 -5.17
CA VAL A 111 -7.49 -12.93 -5.95
C VAL A 111 -6.68 -14.23 -5.95
N LEU A 112 -5.36 -14.16 -6.21
CA LEU A 112 -4.48 -15.32 -6.18
C LEU A 112 -4.43 -15.95 -4.78
N ALA A 113 -4.34 -15.14 -3.73
CA ALA A 113 -4.38 -15.60 -2.35
C ALA A 113 -5.69 -16.33 -2.02
N GLY A 114 -6.84 -15.75 -2.40
CA GLY A 114 -8.15 -16.33 -2.17
C GLY A 114 -8.34 -17.67 -2.87
N ILE A 115 -7.98 -17.75 -4.16
CA ILE A 115 -8.01 -19.00 -4.91
C ILE A 115 -7.02 -20.02 -4.33
N GLY A 116 -5.81 -19.56 -3.98
CA GLY A 116 -4.77 -20.39 -3.37
C GLY A 116 -5.21 -21.02 -2.06
N VAL A 117 -5.83 -20.24 -1.16
CA VAL A 117 -6.39 -20.74 0.11
C VAL A 117 -7.49 -21.77 -0.12
N ARG A 118 -8.39 -21.52 -1.08
CA ARG A 118 -9.45 -22.48 -1.42
C ARG A 118 -8.86 -23.80 -1.92
N ARG A 119 -7.92 -23.74 -2.86
CA ARG A 119 -7.27 -24.95 -3.43
C ARG A 119 -6.39 -25.67 -2.41
N ALA A 120 -5.85 -25.00 -1.42
CA ALA A 120 -5.07 -25.62 -0.35
C ALA A 120 -5.89 -26.57 0.52
N ARG A 121 -7.23 -26.47 0.51
CA ARG A 121 -8.12 -27.45 1.18
C ARG A 121 -8.17 -28.80 0.49
N SER A 122 -7.89 -28.84 -0.83
CA SER A 122 -7.83 -30.05 -1.66
C SER A 122 -6.40 -30.49 -2.01
N GLY A 123 -5.40 -30.02 -1.25
CA GLY A 123 -3.99 -30.38 -1.45
C GLY A 123 -3.24 -29.59 -2.53
N GLY A 124 -3.87 -28.57 -3.12
CA GLY A 124 -3.26 -27.72 -4.16
C GLY A 124 -3.07 -26.28 -3.71
N GLY A 125 -2.81 -25.37 -4.67
CA GLY A 125 -2.82 -23.91 -4.46
C GLY A 125 -1.51 -23.29 -3.94
N ALA A 126 -0.48 -24.09 -3.66
CA ALA A 126 0.81 -23.62 -3.15
C ALA A 126 1.47 -22.59 -4.08
N ALA A 127 1.44 -22.82 -5.40
CA ALA A 127 1.98 -21.88 -6.39
C ALA A 127 1.28 -20.53 -6.33
N LEU A 128 -0.05 -20.50 -6.25
CA LEU A 128 -0.83 -19.27 -6.17
C LEU A 128 -0.50 -18.46 -4.91
N LEU A 129 -0.37 -19.13 -3.77
CA LEU A 129 0.02 -18.48 -2.51
C LEU A 129 1.45 -17.94 -2.57
N ARG A 130 2.38 -18.66 -3.22
CA ARG A 130 3.74 -18.16 -3.46
C ARG A 130 3.75 -16.93 -4.35
N THR A 131 3.01 -16.96 -5.45
CA THR A 131 2.91 -15.80 -6.35
C THR A 131 2.30 -14.59 -5.64
N SER A 132 1.24 -14.79 -4.85
CA SER A 132 0.64 -13.72 -4.05
C SER A 132 1.64 -13.11 -3.06
N ALA A 133 2.44 -13.92 -2.37
CA ALA A 133 3.50 -13.45 -1.47
C ALA A 133 4.64 -12.71 -2.22
N ALA A 134 5.01 -13.19 -3.40
CA ALA A 134 5.99 -12.48 -4.25
C ALA A 134 5.47 -11.11 -4.70
N LEU A 135 4.20 -11.01 -5.08
CA LEU A 135 3.58 -9.72 -5.41
C LEU A 135 3.53 -8.79 -4.19
N ALA A 136 3.27 -9.31 -2.99
CA ALA A 136 3.34 -8.53 -1.76
C ALA A 136 4.75 -7.96 -1.51
N ALA A 137 5.81 -8.74 -1.77
CA ALA A 137 7.18 -8.29 -1.64
C ALA A 137 7.53 -7.20 -2.69
N VAL A 138 7.10 -7.36 -3.92
CA VAL A 138 7.26 -6.33 -4.97
C VAL A 138 6.53 -5.04 -4.59
N LEU A 139 5.27 -5.15 -4.17
CA LEU A 139 4.49 -4.00 -3.71
C LEU A 139 5.15 -3.29 -2.55
N LEU A 140 5.70 -4.04 -1.59
CA LEU A 140 6.44 -3.46 -0.46
C LEU A 140 7.57 -2.56 -0.95
N VAL A 141 8.40 -3.03 -1.88
CA VAL A 141 9.49 -2.23 -2.45
C VAL A 141 8.95 -0.97 -3.14
N VAL A 142 7.91 -1.11 -3.96
CA VAL A 142 7.29 0.01 -4.68
C VAL A 142 6.74 1.05 -3.72
N TYR A 143 6.02 0.64 -2.67
CA TYR A 143 5.48 1.59 -1.69
C TYR A 143 6.56 2.24 -0.82
N VAL A 144 7.64 1.53 -0.48
CA VAL A 144 8.79 2.14 0.22
C VAL A 144 9.46 3.22 -0.65
N VAL A 145 9.63 2.96 -1.95
CA VAL A 145 10.14 3.96 -2.90
C VAL A 145 9.19 5.17 -2.99
N ALA A 146 7.88 4.93 -3.04
CA ALA A 146 6.89 6.03 -3.06
C ALA A 146 6.95 6.87 -1.78
N VAL A 147 7.05 6.24 -0.60
CA VAL A 147 7.20 6.96 0.68
C VAL A 147 8.47 7.80 0.67
N TRP A 148 9.58 7.27 0.17
CA TRP A 148 10.81 8.02 0.02
C TRP A 148 10.66 9.21 -0.93
N ALA A 149 10.05 9.02 -2.09
CA ALA A 149 9.83 10.09 -3.08
C ALA A 149 8.92 11.20 -2.52
N MET A 150 7.85 10.83 -1.81
CA MET A 150 6.94 11.81 -1.19
C MET A 150 7.58 12.52 0.02
N GLY A 151 8.42 11.84 0.79
CA GLY A 151 9.17 12.44 1.91
C GLY A 151 10.30 13.35 1.46
N GLY A 152 11.05 12.96 0.42
CA GLY A 152 12.18 13.71 -0.14
C GLY A 152 11.77 14.85 -1.07
N LYS A 153 10.52 14.86 -1.55
CA LYS A 153 9.96 15.85 -2.48
C LYS A 153 10.94 16.22 -3.61
N PRO A 154 11.40 15.22 -4.40
CA PRO A 154 12.28 15.51 -5.54
C PRO A 154 11.57 16.45 -6.53
N SER A 155 12.29 17.51 -6.94
CA SER A 155 11.83 18.50 -7.91
C SER A 155 11.72 17.91 -9.31
#